data_ddba5eca73e39bbabb3ae160e9a7abaf
#
_entry.id   ddba5eca73e39bbabb3ae160e9a7abaf
#
_cell.length_a   1.000
_cell.length_b   1.000
_cell.length_c   1.000
_cell.angle_alpha   90.00
_cell.angle_beta   90.00
_cell.angle_gamma   90.00
#
_symmetry.space_group_name_H-M   'P 1'
#
loop_
_entity.id
_entity.type
_entity.pdbx_description
1 polymer ?
#
loop_
_entity_poly.entity_id
_entity_poly.type
_entity_poly.pdbx_seq_one_letter_code
_entity_poly.pdbx_strand_id
1 'polypeptide(L)'
;MKIHNSSNNKGIAIFVTLMLLFLLSLAAIAVLLVAYNYNNICEVQIRRIKAINLAESGINYAYWKLRTDPSSVITSPGPTDTTINIGGTNVVITVTIDPDPAGQYMISSRVDY
;
A
#
# COMPACT_ATOMS: atom_id res chain seq x y z
N MET A 1 52.31 49.09 23.16
CA MET A 1 52.51 47.72 22.71
C MET A 1 51.14 47.08 22.53
N LYS A 2 50.63 46.96 21.32
CA LYS A 2 49.33 46.34 21.03
C LYS A 2 49.60 44.85 20.82
N ILE A 3 49.29 44.00 21.78
CA ILE A 3 49.29 42.54 21.64
C ILE A 3 48.03 42.20 20.84
N HIS A 4 48.18 41.90 19.55
CA HIS A 4 47.13 41.38 18.72
C HIS A 4 46.75 39.97 19.22
N ASN A 5 45.64 39.86 19.89
CA ASN A 5 45.03 38.61 20.32
C ASN A 5 44.35 37.90 19.11
N SER A 6 45.13 37.65 18.09
CA SER A 6 44.70 36.99 16.85
C SER A 6 44.52 35.46 16.98
N SER A 7 45.00 34.91 18.07
CA SER A 7 44.99 33.43 18.29
C SER A 7 43.63 32.91 18.75
N ASN A 8 42.87 33.67 19.53
CA ASN A 8 41.57 33.25 20.05
C ASN A 8 40.47 33.16 18.98
N ASN A 9 40.54 34.02 17.96
CA ASN A 9 39.51 34.04 16.93
C ASN A 9 39.56 32.83 16.00
N LYS A 10 40.73 32.18 15.85
CA LYS A 10 40.88 30.99 15.05
C LYS A 10 40.26 29.76 15.73
N GLY A 11 40.37 29.64 17.04
CA GLY A 11 39.75 28.58 17.82
C GLY A 11 38.25 28.65 17.84
N ILE A 12 37.69 29.87 17.95
CA ILE A 12 36.24 30.11 17.93
C ILE A 12 35.68 29.79 16.55
N ALA A 13 36.35 30.17 15.48
CA ALA A 13 35.90 29.86 14.11
C ALA A 13 35.83 28.37 13.83
N ILE A 14 36.83 27.59 14.29
CA ILE A 14 36.84 26.12 14.17
C ILE A 14 35.70 25.51 14.98
N PHE A 15 35.44 25.99 16.18
CA PHE A 15 34.35 25.50 17.02
C PHE A 15 32.97 25.76 16.39
N VAL A 16 32.75 26.95 15.84
CA VAL A 16 31.52 27.33 15.17
C VAL A 16 31.29 26.48 13.90
N THR A 17 32.33 26.25 13.10
CA THR A 17 32.21 25.39 11.90
C THR A 17 31.92 23.95 12.26
N LEU A 18 32.53 23.40 13.32
CA LEU A 18 32.22 22.05 13.82
C LEU A 18 30.77 21.94 14.31
N MET A 19 30.29 22.95 15.04
CA MET A 19 28.90 22.98 15.51
C MET A 19 27.91 23.07 14.36
N LEU A 20 28.20 23.85 13.32
CA LEU A 20 27.40 23.94 12.10
C LEU A 20 27.36 22.62 11.34
N LEU A 21 28.49 21.95 11.18
CA LEU A 21 28.56 20.64 10.54
C LEU A 21 27.76 19.58 11.30
N PHE A 22 27.82 19.62 12.63
CA PHE A 22 27.03 18.73 13.48
C PHE A 22 25.53 18.95 13.32
N LEU A 23 25.08 20.22 13.32
CA LEU A 23 23.67 20.55 13.10
C LEU A 23 23.18 20.14 11.68
N LEU A 24 24.01 20.35 10.67
CA LEU A 24 23.70 19.92 9.29
C LEU A 24 23.59 18.39 9.19
N SER A 25 24.46 17.67 9.88
CA SER A 25 24.42 16.19 9.93
C SER A 25 23.13 15.69 10.59
N LEU A 26 22.71 16.29 11.70
CA LEU A 26 21.43 15.94 12.34
C LEU A 26 20.23 16.23 11.46
N ALA A 27 20.23 17.37 10.76
CA ALA A 27 19.17 17.72 9.82
C ALA A 27 19.09 16.72 8.65
N ALA A 28 20.23 16.30 8.11
CA ALA A 28 20.28 15.29 7.05
C ALA A 28 19.69 13.94 7.51
N ILE A 29 20.03 13.49 8.71
CA ILE A 29 19.47 12.25 9.27
C ILE A 29 17.95 12.37 9.45
N ALA A 30 17.45 13.50 9.94
CA ALA A 30 16.03 13.73 10.11
C ALA A 30 15.27 13.65 8.78
N VAL A 31 15.79 14.28 7.73
CA VAL A 31 15.21 14.22 6.38
C VAL A 31 15.19 12.79 5.84
N LEU A 32 16.27 12.03 6.04
CA LEU A 32 16.37 10.63 5.62
C LEU A 32 15.32 9.74 6.30
N LEU A 33 15.10 9.93 7.62
CA LEU A 33 14.08 9.20 8.37
C LEU A 33 12.67 9.50 7.87
N VAL A 34 12.37 10.76 7.60
CA VAL A 34 11.07 11.18 7.04
C VAL A 34 10.86 10.57 5.65
N ALA A 35 11.88 10.61 4.78
CA ALA A 35 11.81 10.03 3.45
C ALA A 35 11.59 8.51 3.49
N TYR A 36 12.27 7.80 4.38
CA TYR A 36 12.10 6.37 4.57
C TYR A 36 10.68 6.01 5.03
N ASN A 37 10.14 6.71 6.02
CA ASN A 37 8.78 6.49 6.50
C ASN A 37 7.75 6.78 5.41
N TYR A 38 7.95 7.83 4.63
CA TYR A 38 7.07 8.19 3.52
C TYR A 38 7.05 7.11 2.43
N ASN A 39 8.22 6.55 2.11
CA ASN A 39 8.34 5.48 1.12
C ASN A 39 7.58 4.20 1.55
N ASN A 40 7.68 3.81 2.83
CA ASN A 40 6.92 2.69 3.38
C ASN A 40 5.41 2.91 3.30
N ILE A 41 4.94 4.11 3.65
CA ILE A 41 3.51 4.45 3.57
C ILE A 41 3.02 4.38 2.12
N CYS A 42 3.78 4.91 1.17
CA CYS A 42 3.45 4.85 -0.26
C CYS A 42 3.35 3.41 -0.76
N GLU A 43 4.26 2.53 -0.38
CA GLU A 43 4.23 1.13 -0.78
C GLU A 43 2.97 0.41 -0.28
N VAL A 44 2.60 0.61 0.98
CA VAL A 44 1.37 0.05 1.57
C VAL A 44 0.12 0.57 0.84
N GLN A 45 0.08 1.86 0.50
CA GLN A 45 -1.04 2.45 -0.23
C GLN A 45 -1.16 1.87 -1.65
N ILE A 46 -0.04 1.69 -2.36
CA ILE A 46 -0.04 1.08 -3.70
C ILE A 46 -0.56 -0.35 -3.64
N ARG A 47 -0.11 -1.14 -2.68
CA ARG A 47 -0.61 -2.52 -2.49
C ARG A 47 -2.10 -2.54 -2.22
N ARG A 48 -2.59 -1.65 -1.35
CA ARG A 48 -4.02 -1.53 -1.04
C ARG A 48 -4.85 -1.18 -2.27
N ILE A 49 -4.42 -0.21 -3.07
CA ILE A 49 -5.12 0.18 -4.30
C ILE A 49 -5.14 -0.98 -5.31
N LYS A 50 -4.02 -1.70 -5.47
CA LYS A 50 -3.98 -2.89 -6.32
C LYS A 50 -4.97 -3.96 -5.86
N ALA A 51 -5.03 -4.23 -4.56
CA ALA A 51 -5.96 -5.21 -4.01
C ALA A 51 -7.43 -4.83 -4.26
N ILE A 52 -7.78 -3.57 -4.06
CA ILE A 52 -9.14 -3.06 -4.34
C ILE A 52 -9.49 -3.22 -5.82
N ASN A 53 -8.60 -2.81 -6.73
CA ASN A 53 -8.83 -2.92 -8.17
C ASN A 53 -8.97 -4.38 -8.62
N LEU A 54 -8.18 -5.29 -8.05
CA LEU A 54 -8.29 -6.72 -8.33
C LEU A 54 -9.60 -7.31 -7.80
N ALA A 55 -10.02 -6.92 -6.61
CA ALA A 55 -11.30 -7.36 -6.04
C ALA A 55 -12.48 -6.86 -6.88
N GLU A 56 -12.45 -5.62 -7.33
CA GLU A 56 -13.47 -5.04 -8.22
C GLU A 56 -13.50 -5.74 -9.57
N SER A 57 -12.34 -6.06 -10.12
CA SER A 57 -12.24 -6.86 -11.37
C SER A 57 -12.85 -8.26 -11.17
N GLY A 58 -12.68 -8.87 -10.01
CA GLY A 58 -13.29 -10.14 -9.64
C GLY A 58 -14.81 -10.07 -9.64
N ILE A 59 -15.38 -9.03 -9.05
CA ILE A 59 -16.82 -8.81 -9.02
C ILE A 59 -17.36 -8.62 -10.44
N ASN A 60 -16.72 -7.81 -11.27
CA ASN A 60 -17.11 -7.59 -12.65
C ASN A 60 -17.06 -8.88 -13.47
N TYR A 61 -16.04 -9.71 -13.25
CA TYR A 61 -15.94 -11.02 -13.88
C TYR A 61 -17.11 -11.94 -13.46
N ALA A 62 -17.47 -11.95 -12.17
CA ALA A 62 -18.58 -12.75 -11.66
C ALA A 62 -19.91 -12.31 -12.28
N TYR A 63 -20.16 -11.02 -12.38
CA TYR A 63 -21.34 -10.49 -13.07
C TYR A 63 -21.40 -10.89 -14.54
N TRP A 64 -20.28 -10.80 -15.23
CA TRP A 64 -20.22 -11.23 -16.63
C TRP A 64 -20.52 -12.73 -16.78
N LYS A 65 -19.91 -13.56 -15.94
CA LYS A 65 -20.12 -15.01 -15.93
C LYS A 65 -21.55 -15.37 -15.62
N LEU A 66 -22.15 -14.78 -14.59
CA LEU A 66 -23.56 -15.01 -14.22
C LEU A 66 -24.52 -14.66 -15.35
N ARG A 67 -24.16 -13.68 -16.17
CA ARG A 67 -24.96 -13.22 -17.29
C ARG A 67 -24.84 -14.14 -18.52
N THR A 68 -23.66 -14.71 -18.71
CA THR A 68 -23.33 -15.50 -19.92
C THR A 68 -23.60 -16.99 -19.70
N ASP A 69 -23.22 -17.51 -18.52
CA ASP A 69 -23.37 -18.92 -18.18
C ASP A 69 -23.53 -19.10 -16.65
N PRO A 70 -24.74 -18.91 -16.13
CA PRO A 70 -24.99 -19.01 -14.70
C PRO A 70 -24.68 -20.41 -14.13
N SER A 71 -24.82 -21.45 -14.92
CA SER A 71 -24.58 -22.84 -14.49
C SER A 71 -23.12 -23.14 -14.19
N SER A 72 -22.19 -22.40 -14.78
CA SER A 72 -20.75 -22.56 -14.54
C SER A 72 -20.27 -21.96 -13.23
N VAL A 73 -21.04 -21.03 -12.67
CA VAL A 73 -20.69 -20.31 -11.42
C VAL A 73 -21.46 -20.86 -10.23
N ILE A 74 -22.68 -21.37 -10.49
CA ILE A 74 -23.59 -21.87 -9.45
C ILE A 74 -23.74 -23.37 -9.63
N THR A 75 -22.94 -24.14 -8.92
CA THR A 75 -22.98 -25.61 -8.99
C THR A 75 -23.84 -26.24 -7.90
N SER A 76 -24.24 -25.47 -6.87
CA SER A 76 -24.89 -26.02 -5.67
C SER A 76 -25.63 -24.91 -4.90
N PRO A 77 -26.74 -25.20 -4.21
CA PRO A 77 -27.30 -24.25 -3.26
C PRO A 77 -26.31 -24.04 -2.11
N GLY A 78 -25.80 -22.81 -1.97
CA GLY A 78 -24.79 -22.43 -0.99
C GLY A 78 -23.70 -21.54 -1.58
N PRO A 79 -22.71 -21.14 -0.77
CA PRO A 79 -21.58 -20.35 -1.25
C PRO A 79 -20.73 -21.18 -2.22
N THR A 80 -20.49 -20.66 -3.40
CA THR A 80 -19.61 -21.26 -4.42
C THR A 80 -18.38 -20.37 -4.57
N ASP A 81 -17.22 -20.93 -4.28
CA ASP A 81 -15.95 -20.22 -4.41
C ASP A 81 -15.29 -20.54 -5.75
N THR A 82 -14.99 -19.50 -6.49
CA THR A 82 -14.24 -19.59 -7.75
C THR A 82 -12.97 -18.77 -7.63
N THR A 83 -11.82 -19.41 -7.86
CA THR A 83 -10.54 -18.70 -7.84
C THR A 83 -10.11 -18.38 -9.27
N ILE A 84 -9.84 -17.10 -9.53
CA ILE A 84 -9.27 -16.65 -10.79
C ILE A 84 -7.90 -16.01 -10.56
N ASN A 85 -6.98 -16.22 -11.49
CA ASN A 85 -5.67 -15.58 -11.45
C ASN A 85 -5.67 -14.34 -12.35
N ILE A 86 -5.43 -13.17 -11.75
CA ILE A 86 -5.34 -11.90 -12.47
C ILE A 86 -3.96 -11.31 -12.22
N GLY A 87 -3.13 -11.26 -13.25
CA GLY A 87 -1.80 -10.65 -13.15
C GLY A 87 -0.87 -11.29 -12.12
N GLY A 88 -0.98 -12.61 -11.92
CA GLY A 88 -0.18 -13.37 -10.94
C GLY A 88 -0.73 -13.37 -9.51
N THR A 89 -1.87 -12.71 -9.27
CA THR A 89 -2.54 -12.69 -7.96
C THR A 89 -3.82 -13.51 -8.01
N ASN A 90 -4.03 -14.34 -7.00
CA ASN A 90 -5.26 -15.13 -6.89
C ASN A 90 -6.37 -14.28 -6.29
N VAL A 91 -7.49 -14.22 -7.00
CA VAL A 91 -8.72 -13.56 -6.56
C VAL A 91 -9.76 -14.64 -6.30
N VAL A 92 -10.22 -14.73 -5.07
CA VAL A 92 -11.31 -15.66 -4.70
C VAL A 92 -12.63 -14.93 -4.79
N ILE A 93 -13.54 -15.44 -5.60
CA ILE A 93 -14.87 -14.90 -5.81
C ILE A 93 -15.85 -15.88 -5.18
N THR A 94 -16.60 -15.44 -4.21
CA THR A 94 -17.66 -16.22 -3.58
C THR A 94 -19.00 -15.71 -4.07
N VAL A 95 -19.77 -16.59 -4.69
CA VAL A 95 -21.15 -16.32 -5.10
C VAL A 95 -22.09 -17.11 -4.21
N THR A 96 -22.97 -16.43 -3.51
CA THR A 96 -23.97 -17.04 -2.63
C THR A 96 -25.37 -16.70 -3.16
N ILE A 97 -26.22 -17.68 -3.25
CA ILE A 97 -27.64 -17.48 -3.55
C ILE A 97 -28.36 -17.18 -2.23
N ASP A 98 -29.01 -16.03 -2.14
CA ASP A 98 -29.85 -15.73 -0.99
C ASP A 98 -31.17 -16.49 -1.15
N PRO A 99 -31.56 -17.33 -0.16
CA PRO A 99 -32.83 -18.06 -0.23
C PRO A 99 -34.06 -17.18 -0.03
N ASP A 100 -33.90 -15.97 0.52
CA ASP A 100 -35.03 -15.09 0.84
C ASP A 100 -34.72 -13.59 0.56
N PRO A 101 -35.24 -13.02 -0.54
CA PRO A 101 -36.10 -13.61 -1.58
C PRO A 101 -35.32 -14.43 -2.63
N ALA A 102 -35.88 -15.56 -3.03
CA ALA A 102 -35.28 -16.46 -3.99
C ALA A 102 -34.88 -15.77 -5.28
N GLY A 103 -33.62 -15.90 -5.66
CA GLY A 103 -33.06 -15.34 -6.91
C GLY A 103 -32.17 -14.12 -6.74
N GLN A 104 -31.90 -13.69 -5.50
CA GLN A 104 -30.87 -12.71 -5.27
C GLN A 104 -29.49 -13.38 -5.13
N TYR A 105 -28.48 -12.74 -5.71
CA TYR A 105 -27.10 -13.21 -5.63
C TYR A 105 -26.28 -12.23 -4.80
N MET A 106 -25.60 -12.74 -3.79
CA MET A 106 -24.57 -12.01 -3.07
C MET A 106 -23.21 -12.40 -3.67
N ILE A 107 -22.48 -11.43 -4.18
CA ILE A 107 -21.15 -11.62 -4.75
C ILE A 107 -20.15 -10.93 -3.83
N SER A 108 -19.18 -11.68 -3.34
CA SER A 108 -18.02 -11.15 -2.63
C SER A 108 -16.74 -11.52 -3.36
N SER A 109 -15.77 -10.63 -3.30
CA SER A 109 -14.45 -10.86 -3.89
C SER A 109 -13.39 -10.58 -2.85
N ARG A 110 -12.45 -11.50 -2.71
CA ARG A 110 -11.33 -11.42 -1.79
C ARG A 110 -10.02 -11.59 -2.54
N VAL A 111 -9.06 -10.78 -2.19
CA VAL A 111 -7.70 -10.84 -2.73
C VAL A 111 -6.74 -11.10 -1.57
N ASP A 112 -5.94 -12.17 -1.71
CA ASP A 112 -4.82 -12.45 -0.81
C ASP A 112 -3.53 -11.91 -1.46
N TYR A 113 -2.86 -10.94 -0.80
CA TYR A 113 -1.66 -10.23 -1.29
C TYR A 113 -0.56 -10.14 -0.22
#